data_1b7df3f7b5659777a47cd335bfd4179c
#
_entry.id   1b7df3f7b5659777a47cd335bfd4179c
#
_cell.length_a   1.000
_cell.length_b   1.000
_cell.length_c   1.000
_cell.angle_alpha   90.00
_cell.angle_beta   90.00
_cell.angle_gamma   90.00
#
_symmetry.space_group_name_H-M   'P 1'
#
loop_
_entity.id
_entity.type
_entity.pdbx_description
1 polymer ?
#
loop_
_entity_poly.entity_id
_entity_poly.type
_entity_poly.pdbx_seq_one_letter_code
_entity_poly.pdbx_strand_id
1 'polypeptide(L)'
;MNNMLTEITIKASVTIITSIIFYLIVKRIISKVLFKKAKMNSNKKALTMITVITNVIKYLLIIIDILMILDLNGVDTKSLLTSLGVMGVVVGFALQDILKDIIGGAAILTEEQFRVGDNIKVEEKGDVIYLGLKTTKIKAYTGEIKIISNRNITEVINYSTKNTKCLIDIETSYENDIDKVKNAITNICEKLTDELNYIEDKIELLGVEELKDSSLCFRVVADLPQPKSIQFKRLFLEEIVKEFKKENLEIPYPKVEVHHAKWI
;
A
#
# COMPACT_ATOMS: atom_id res chain seq x y z
N MET A 1 44.20 31.33 39.60
CA MET A 1 42.72 31.36 39.76
C MET A 1 42.04 32.18 38.68
N ASN A 2 42.47 33.42 38.37
CA ASN A 2 41.84 34.23 37.30
C ASN A 2 41.92 33.60 35.88
N ASN A 3 43.05 33.00 35.50
CA ASN A 3 43.21 32.40 34.16
C ASN A 3 42.30 31.16 33.95
N MET A 4 42.05 30.38 35.00
CA MET A 4 41.19 29.23 34.93
C MET A 4 39.71 29.62 34.80
N LEU A 5 39.30 30.67 35.57
CA LEU A 5 37.94 31.21 35.47
C LEU A 5 37.68 31.84 34.09
N THR A 6 38.66 32.57 33.53
CA THR A 6 38.53 33.12 32.17
C THR A 6 38.46 32.04 31.10
N GLU A 7 39.19 30.94 31.23
CA GLU A 7 39.14 29.83 30.30
C GLU A 7 37.78 29.12 30.32
N ILE A 8 37.21 28.87 31.51
CA ILE A 8 35.87 28.27 31.69
C ILE A 8 34.79 29.17 31.08
N THR A 9 34.84 30.49 31.36
CA THR A 9 33.88 31.45 30.82
C THR A 9 33.94 31.57 29.30
N ILE A 10 35.14 31.53 28.71
CA ILE A 10 35.32 31.54 27.26
C ILE A 10 34.74 30.25 26.63
N LYS A 11 35.07 29.07 27.19
CA LYS A 11 34.53 27.79 26.69
C LYS A 11 33.00 27.74 26.78
N ALA A 12 32.42 28.15 27.94
CA ALA A 12 30.97 28.23 28.10
C ALA A 12 30.31 29.20 27.10
N SER A 13 30.92 30.37 26.88
CA SER A 13 30.39 31.31 25.88
C SER A 13 30.44 30.78 24.47
N VAL A 14 31.50 30.06 24.09
CA VAL A 14 31.65 29.46 22.76
C VAL A 14 30.60 28.36 22.57
N THR A 15 30.35 27.50 23.58
CA THR A 15 29.32 26.45 23.44
C THR A 15 27.92 27.05 23.29
N ILE A 16 27.55 28.05 24.07
CA ILE A 16 26.25 28.73 23.94
C ILE A 16 26.12 29.41 22.57
N ILE A 17 27.14 30.08 22.09
CA ILE A 17 27.12 30.75 20.76
C ILE A 17 26.96 29.71 19.65
N THR A 18 27.68 28.59 19.70
CA THR A 18 27.57 27.52 18.70
C THR A 18 26.18 26.87 18.69
N SER A 19 25.59 26.63 19.86
CA SER A 19 24.21 26.12 19.98
C SER A 19 23.16 27.10 19.44
N ILE A 20 23.33 28.40 19.73
CA ILE A 20 22.42 29.42 19.18
C ILE A 20 22.52 29.45 17.64
N ILE A 21 23.73 29.43 17.07
CA ILE A 21 23.96 29.42 15.63
C ILE A 21 23.33 28.18 15.02
N PHE A 22 23.57 27.01 15.61
CA PHE A 22 22.98 25.76 15.15
C PHE A 22 21.43 25.81 15.17
N TYR A 23 20.84 26.28 16.27
CA TYR A 23 19.38 26.46 16.37
C TYR A 23 18.84 27.40 15.28
N LEU A 24 19.50 28.52 15.03
CA LEU A 24 19.10 29.49 14.01
C LEU A 24 19.19 28.89 12.60
N ILE A 25 20.22 28.10 12.31
CA ILE A 25 20.37 27.38 11.04
C ILE A 25 19.23 26.37 10.87
N VAL A 26 19.00 25.52 11.86
CA VAL A 26 17.93 24.51 11.83
C VAL A 26 16.57 25.17 11.66
N LYS A 27 16.27 26.20 12.44
CA LYS A 27 15.04 26.99 12.34
C LYS A 27 14.87 27.59 10.94
N ARG A 28 15.96 28.13 10.35
CA ARG A 28 15.92 28.71 8.99
C ARG A 28 15.69 27.67 7.90
N ILE A 29 16.30 26.48 8.02
CA ILE A 29 16.09 25.35 7.09
C ILE A 29 14.63 24.88 7.18
N ILE A 30 14.14 24.59 8.39
CA ILE A 30 12.76 24.15 8.63
C ILE A 30 11.78 25.19 8.13
N SER A 31 12.01 26.47 8.43
CA SER A 31 11.13 27.55 7.95
C SER A 31 11.13 27.69 6.43
N LYS A 32 12.30 27.59 5.77
CA LYS A 32 12.40 27.74 4.33
C LYS A 32 11.71 26.60 3.55
N VAL A 33 11.86 25.37 4.04
CA VAL A 33 11.34 24.15 3.37
C VAL A 33 9.85 23.96 3.66
N LEU A 34 9.42 24.11 4.90
CA LEU A 34 8.07 23.76 5.34
C LEU A 34 7.12 24.98 5.36
N PHE A 35 7.59 26.18 5.77
CA PHE A 35 6.73 27.38 5.79
C PHE A 35 6.29 27.82 4.38
N LYS A 36 7.19 27.70 3.38
CA LYS A 36 6.83 28.03 1.99
C LYS A 36 5.70 27.14 1.47
N LYS A 37 5.74 25.84 1.78
CA LYS A 37 4.70 24.87 1.43
C LYS A 37 3.42 25.04 2.27
N ALA A 38 3.55 25.27 3.58
CA ALA A 38 2.40 25.40 4.48
C ALA A 38 1.63 26.71 4.28
N LYS A 39 2.32 27.81 3.95
CA LYS A 39 1.70 29.12 3.68
C LYS A 39 0.96 29.13 2.35
N MET A 40 1.42 28.41 1.33
CA MET A 40 0.70 28.27 0.04
C MET A 40 -0.64 27.52 0.20
N ASN A 41 -0.77 26.59 1.17
CA ASN A 41 -1.98 25.79 1.36
C ASN A 41 -2.85 26.20 2.56
N SER A 42 -2.59 27.34 3.23
CA SER A 42 -3.30 27.78 4.45
C SER A 42 -3.45 26.70 5.54
N ASN A 43 -2.52 25.75 5.60
CA ASN A 43 -2.63 24.59 6.47
C ASN A 43 -2.13 24.91 7.90
N LYS A 44 -3.05 25.38 8.75
CA LYS A 44 -2.76 25.71 10.17
C LYS A 44 -2.12 24.55 10.93
N LYS A 45 -2.48 23.29 10.62
CA LYS A 45 -1.93 22.10 11.27
C LYS A 45 -0.42 21.93 10.99
N ALA A 46 0.02 22.20 9.75
CA ALA A 46 1.44 22.12 9.40
C ALA A 46 2.26 23.19 10.14
N LEU A 47 1.73 24.41 10.30
CA LEU A 47 2.39 25.47 11.04
C LEU A 47 2.57 25.11 12.53
N THR A 48 1.53 24.56 13.15
CA THR A 48 1.59 24.09 14.53
C THR A 48 2.66 23.00 14.71
N MET A 49 2.69 22.02 13.78
CA MET A 49 3.65 20.91 13.83
C MET A 49 5.11 21.40 13.71
N ILE A 50 5.37 22.38 12.83
CA ILE A 50 6.69 23.02 12.70
C ILE A 50 7.09 23.70 14.01
N THR A 51 6.16 24.41 14.64
CA THR A 51 6.41 25.09 15.91
C THR A 51 6.74 24.08 17.01
N VAL A 52 6.01 22.97 17.10
CA VAL A 52 6.29 21.92 18.08
C VAL A 52 7.68 21.33 17.89
N ILE A 53 8.03 20.94 16.64
CA ILE A 53 9.34 20.35 16.33
C ILE A 53 10.48 21.33 16.68
N THR A 54 10.35 22.59 16.29
CA THR A 54 11.37 23.60 16.58
C THR A 54 11.53 23.86 18.08
N ASN A 55 10.45 23.82 18.86
CA ASN A 55 10.52 23.94 20.32
C ASN A 55 11.18 22.72 20.97
N VAL A 56 10.87 21.50 20.50
CA VAL A 56 11.54 20.28 20.99
C VAL A 56 13.05 20.37 20.78
N ILE A 57 13.49 20.74 19.56
CA ILE A 57 14.91 20.92 19.26
C ILE A 57 15.54 21.99 20.15
N LYS A 58 14.86 23.12 20.36
CA LYS A 58 15.32 24.19 21.25
C LYS A 58 15.55 23.68 22.67
N TYR A 59 14.59 22.96 23.26
CA TYR A 59 14.72 22.45 24.61
C TYR A 59 15.81 21.38 24.73
N LEU A 60 15.99 20.52 23.76
CA LEU A 60 17.09 19.55 23.71
C LEU A 60 18.47 20.27 23.72
N LEU A 61 18.62 21.31 22.91
CA LEU A 61 19.86 22.11 22.90
C LEU A 61 20.12 22.79 24.23
N ILE A 62 19.10 23.36 24.89
CA ILE A 62 19.22 23.95 26.20
C ILE A 62 19.71 22.93 27.26
N ILE A 63 19.18 21.71 27.22
CA ILE A 63 19.61 20.64 28.13
C ILE A 63 21.08 20.28 27.89
N ILE A 64 21.49 20.17 26.63
CA ILE A 64 22.90 19.88 26.26
C ILE A 64 23.82 21.00 26.74
N ASP A 65 23.45 22.28 26.53
CA ASP A 65 24.23 23.43 26.97
C ASP A 65 24.40 23.44 28.50
N ILE A 66 23.32 23.18 29.25
CA ILE A 66 23.36 23.08 30.70
C ILE A 66 24.34 21.99 31.14
N LEU A 67 24.28 20.80 30.56
CA LEU A 67 25.19 19.70 30.88
C LEU A 67 26.65 20.06 30.59
N MET A 68 26.92 20.68 29.43
CA MET A 68 28.27 21.11 29.06
C MET A 68 28.81 22.18 30.02
N ILE A 69 27.99 23.13 30.47
CA ILE A 69 28.38 24.15 31.44
C ILE A 69 28.67 23.54 32.82
N LEU A 70 27.85 22.56 33.24
CA LEU A 70 28.09 21.85 34.52
C LEU A 70 29.41 21.07 34.47
N ASP A 71 29.70 20.38 33.38
CA ASP A 71 30.94 19.62 33.16
C ASP A 71 32.18 20.55 33.21
N LEU A 72 32.12 21.71 32.53
CA LEU A 72 33.16 22.73 32.57
C LEU A 72 33.44 23.29 33.96
N ASN A 73 32.43 23.28 34.85
CA ASN A 73 32.57 23.72 36.25
C ASN A 73 32.99 22.56 37.18
N GLY A 74 33.35 21.40 36.66
CA GLY A 74 33.85 20.26 37.43
C GLY A 74 32.78 19.41 38.10
N VAL A 75 31.49 19.61 37.76
CA VAL A 75 30.41 18.75 38.23
C VAL A 75 30.42 17.43 37.44
N ASP A 76 30.35 16.31 38.15
CA ASP A 76 30.27 14.99 37.46
C ASP A 76 28.92 14.81 36.75
N THR A 77 28.92 15.06 35.46
CA THR A 77 27.74 14.94 34.61
C THR A 77 27.47 13.53 34.09
N LYS A 78 28.37 12.54 34.39
CA LYS A 78 28.23 11.16 33.88
C LYS A 78 26.94 10.48 34.34
N SER A 79 26.56 10.65 35.60
CA SER A 79 25.32 10.08 36.13
C SER A 79 24.08 10.72 35.52
N LEU A 80 24.11 12.02 35.21
CA LEU A 80 23.03 12.72 34.53
C LEU A 80 22.91 12.27 33.09
N LEU A 81 24.04 12.15 32.38
CA LEU A 81 24.07 11.63 31.01
C LEU A 81 23.55 10.19 30.93
N THR A 82 23.94 9.33 31.89
CA THR A 82 23.43 7.96 31.96
C THR A 82 21.90 7.93 32.14
N SER A 83 21.40 8.74 33.08
CA SER A 83 19.95 8.85 33.33
C SER A 83 19.18 9.36 32.12
N LEU A 84 19.69 10.37 31.41
CA LEU A 84 19.12 10.87 30.16
C LEU A 84 19.19 9.83 29.03
N GLY A 85 20.25 9.01 28.98
CA GLY A 85 20.37 7.91 28.06
C GLY A 85 19.28 6.87 28.28
N VAL A 86 19.02 6.45 29.50
CA VAL A 86 17.93 5.53 29.84
C VAL A 86 16.57 6.14 29.46
N MET A 87 16.33 7.40 29.81
CA MET A 87 15.10 8.11 29.41
C MET A 87 14.96 8.17 27.88
N GLY A 88 16.05 8.41 27.16
CA GLY A 88 16.08 8.42 25.69
C GLY A 88 15.63 7.08 25.09
N VAL A 89 16.05 5.95 25.68
CA VAL A 89 15.61 4.61 25.27
C VAL A 89 14.10 4.43 25.48
N VAL A 90 13.57 4.83 26.62
CA VAL A 90 12.12 4.76 26.91
C VAL A 90 11.32 5.60 25.92
N VAL A 91 11.75 6.82 25.65
CA VAL A 91 11.13 7.69 24.65
C VAL A 91 11.24 7.10 23.25
N GLY A 92 12.40 6.49 22.90
CA GLY A 92 12.62 5.79 21.64
C GLY A 92 11.61 4.67 21.42
N PHE A 93 11.38 3.83 22.45
CA PHE A 93 10.35 2.78 22.39
C PHE A 93 8.93 3.36 22.25
N ALA A 94 8.62 4.43 22.94
CA ALA A 94 7.31 5.08 22.81
C ALA A 94 7.05 5.65 21.40
N LEU A 95 8.10 6.07 20.69
CA LEU A 95 8.02 6.63 19.33
C LEU A 95 8.26 5.59 18.23
N GLN A 96 8.64 4.35 18.57
CA GLN A 96 9.02 3.30 17.63
C GLN A 96 8.00 3.10 16.51
N ASP A 97 6.73 3.05 16.85
CA ASP A 97 5.65 2.81 15.90
C ASP A 97 5.50 3.95 14.89
N ILE A 98 5.68 5.19 15.33
CA ILE A 98 5.63 6.36 14.44
C ILE A 98 6.81 6.33 13.47
N LEU A 99 7.99 5.96 13.94
CA LEU A 99 9.17 5.82 13.09
C LEU A 99 9.01 4.71 12.06
N LYS A 100 8.46 3.56 12.46
CA LYS A 100 8.16 2.45 11.53
C LYS A 100 7.16 2.89 10.45
N ASP A 101 6.11 3.64 10.82
CA ASP A 101 5.14 4.17 9.86
C ASP A 101 5.81 5.08 8.83
N ILE A 102 6.69 5.99 9.28
CA ILE A 102 7.38 6.95 8.41
C ILE A 102 8.37 6.24 7.48
N ILE A 103 9.15 5.30 8.02
CA ILE A 103 10.12 4.51 7.23
C ILE A 103 9.39 3.66 6.21
N GLY A 104 8.29 2.98 6.60
CA GLY A 104 7.46 2.20 5.68
C GLY A 104 6.87 3.07 4.57
N GLY A 105 6.32 4.24 4.90
CA GLY A 105 5.81 5.17 3.90
C GLY A 105 6.88 5.72 2.97
N ALA A 106 8.09 5.98 3.48
CA ALA A 106 9.22 6.38 2.65
C ALA A 106 9.65 5.25 1.70
N ALA A 107 9.69 4.00 2.17
CA ALA A 107 10.02 2.84 1.34
C ALA A 107 8.99 2.67 0.20
N ILE A 108 7.69 2.69 0.52
CA ILE A 108 6.62 2.61 -0.48
C ILE A 108 6.80 3.68 -1.58
N LEU A 109 7.12 4.92 -1.18
CA LEU A 109 7.30 6.03 -2.11
C LEU A 109 8.57 5.94 -2.95
N THR A 110 9.69 5.48 -2.37
CA THR A 110 10.98 5.40 -3.08
C THR A 110 11.08 4.19 -3.99
N GLU A 111 10.47 3.08 -3.60
CA GLU A 111 10.42 1.85 -4.39
C GLU A 111 9.25 1.84 -5.39
N GLU A 112 8.37 2.85 -5.32
CA GLU A 112 7.17 2.95 -6.17
C GLU A 112 6.32 1.68 -6.15
N GLN A 113 6.19 1.04 -4.98
CA GLN A 113 5.44 -0.21 -4.84
C GLN A 113 4.00 -0.07 -5.34
N PHE A 114 3.38 1.09 -5.10
CA PHE A 114 2.10 1.52 -5.66
C PHE A 114 1.95 3.03 -5.59
N ARG A 115 1.05 3.59 -6.39
CA ARG A 115 0.75 5.02 -6.49
C ARG A 115 -0.71 5.31 -6.16
N VAL A 116 -1.04 6.59 -5.93
CA VAL A 116 -2.44 7.02 -5.82
C VAL A 116 -3.15 6.76 -7.16
N GLY A 117 -4.27 6.07 -7.10
CA GLY A 117 -5.05 5.61 -8.26
C GLY A 117 -4.85 4.12 -8.57
N ASP A 118 -3.81 3.47 -8.03
CA ASP A 118 -3.61 2.04 -8.24
C ASP A 118 -4.65 1.22 -7.48
N ASN A 119 -5.08 0.12 -8.09
CA ASN A 119 -5.87 -0.91 -7.44
C ASN A 119 -4.95 -1.93 -6.79
N ILE A 120 -4.98 -2.01 -5.46
CA ILE A 120 -4.11 -2.88 -4.68
C ILE A 120 -4.91 -3.77 -3.74
N LYS A 121 -4.28 -4.86 -3.29
CA LYS A 121 -4.76 -5.68 -2.18
C LYS A 121 -3.68 -5.73 -1.10
N VAL A 122 -4.02 -5.27 0.10
CA VAL A 122 -3.25 -5.46 1.34
C VAL A 122 -3.98 -6.51 2.17
N GLU A 123 -4.99 -6.13 2.93
CA GLU A 123 -5.95 -7.07 3.55
C GLU A 123 -7.22 -7.17 2.70
N GLU A 124 -7.68 -6.04 2.20
CA GLU A 124 -8.81 -5.89 1.30
C GLU A 124 -8.36 -5.26 -0.02
N LYS A 125 -9.13 -5.51 -1.07
CA LYS A 125 -8.88 -4.96 -2.39
C LYS A 125 -9.59 -3.62 -2.56
N GLY A 126 -8.87 -2.62 -3.12
CA GLY A 126 -9.44 -1.32 -3.41
C GLY A 126 -8.46 -0.36 -4.07
N ASP A 127 -8.95 0.83 -4.38
CA ASP A 127 -8.17 1.87 -5.04
C ASP A 127 -7.47 2.76 -4.01
N VAL A 128 -6.19 3.02 -4.21
CA VAL A 128 -5.41 3.93 -3.37
C VAL A 128 -5.87 5.36 -3.63
N ILE A 129 -6.51 5.98 -2.64
CA ILE A 129 -6.98 7.37 -2.74
C ILE A 129 -6.05 8.37 -2.06
N TYR A 130 -5.16 7.90 -1.21
CA TYR A 130 -4.18 8.73 -0.52
C TYR A 130 -2.98 7.90 -0.08
N LEU A 131 -1.78 8.44 -0.30
CA LEU A 131 -0.51 7.89 0.16
C LEU A 131 0.27 8.98 0.89
N GLY A 132 0.50 8.79 2.18
CA GLY A 132 1.26 9.69 3.04
C GLY A 132 2.41 8.98 3.73
N LEU A 133 3.25 9.72 4.45
CA LEU A 133 4.39 9.13 5.19
C LEU A 133 3.95 8.18 6.32
N LYS A 134 2.80 8.43 6.94
CA LYS A 134 2.33 7.64 8.09
C LYS A 134 1.25 6.63 7.70
N THR A 135 0.34 7.00 6.79
CA THR A 135 -0.85 6.22 6.48
C THR A 135 -1.13 6.21 4.99
N THR A 136 -1.66 5.10 4.54
CA THR A 136 -2.26 4.90 3.21
C THR A 136 -3.77 4.77 3.37
N LYS A 137 -4.55 5.36 2.45
CA LYS A 137 -6.01 5.19 2.41
C LYS A 137 -6.41 4.47 1.15
N ILE A 138 -7.19 3.42 1.33
CA ILE A 138 -7.71 2.57 0.26
C ILE A 138 -9.23 2.67 0.27
N LYS A 139 -9.83 2.89 -0.90
CA LYS A 139 -11.28 2.88 -1.08
C LYS A 139 -11.68 1.52 -1.64
N ALA A 140 -12.47 0.76 -0.88
CA ALA A 140 -13.02 -0.50 -1.33
C ALA A 140 -14.07 -0.32 -2.43
N TYR A 141 -14.38 -1.39 -3.16
CA TYR A 141 -15.40 -1.36 -4.22
C TYR A 141 -16.79 -0.95 -3.71
N THR A 142 -17.11 -1.31 -2.48
CA THR A 142 -18.36 -0.97 -1.78
C THR A 142 -18.42 0.48 -1.30
N GLY A 143 -17.28 1.21 -1.37
CA GLY A 143 -17.19 2.65 -1.13
C GLY A 143 -16.58 3.05 0.21
N GLU A 144 -16.38 2.12 1.15
CA GLU A 144 -15.72 2.39 2.41
C GLU A 144 -14.23 2.73 2.22
N ILE A 145 -13.74 3.58 3.10
CA ILE A 145 -12.34 4.01 3.10
C ILE A 145 -11.62 3.35 4.28
N LYS A 146 -10.69 2.47 3.96
CA LYS A 146 -9.78 1.87 4.94
C LYS A 146 -8.53 2.75 5.10
N ILE A 147 -8.20 3.08 6.34
CA ILE A 147 -6.99 3.83 6.69
C ILE A 147 -6.02 2.86 7.34
N ILE A 148 -4.89 2.62 6.69
CA ILE A 148 -3.88 1.66 7.12
C ILE A 148 -2.62 2.41 7.51
N SER A 149 -2.06 2.12 8.69
CA SER A 149 -0.72 2.57 9.05
C SER A 149 0.32 1.89 8.16
N ASN A 150 1.27 2.66 7.60
CA ASN A 150 2.21 2.12 6.62
C ASN A 150 3.05 0.95 7.16
N ARG A 151 3.34 0.92 8.46
CA ARG A 151 4.01 -0.22 9.12
C ARG A 151 3.28 -1.55 9.02
N ASN A 152 1.95 -1.51 8.79
CA ASN A 152 1.10 -2.70 8.66
C ASN A 152 1.00 -3.17 7.19
N ILE A 153 1.60 -2.44 6.24
CA ILE A 153 1.68 -2.84 4.85
C ILE A 153 2.98 -3.64 4.69
N THR A 154 2.93 -4.94 4.99
CA THR A 154 4.06 -5.86 4.88
C THR A 154 4.12 -6.52 3.51
N GLU A 155 2.96 -6.75 2.93
CA GLU A 155 2.80 -7.32 1.59
C GLU A 155 1.75 -6.54 0.83
N VAL A 156 1.97 -6.35 -0.46
CA VAL A 156 1.03 -5.69 -1.35
C VAL A 156 0.97 -6.41 -2.69
N ILE A 157 -0.24 -6.65 -3.16
CA ILE A 157 -0.48 -7.10 -4.53
C ILE A 157 -0.98 -5.89 -5.32
N ASN A 158 -0.20 -5.43 -6.28
CA ASN A 158 -0.57 -4.33 -7.17
C ASN A 158 -1.16 -4.88 -8.47
N TYR A 159 -2.41 -4.54 -8.74
CA TYR A 159 -3.14 -4.96 -9.95
C TYR A 159 -3.08 -3.93 -11.08
N SER A 160 -2.46 -2.77 -10.86
CA SER A 160 -2.46 -1.66 -11.83
C SER A 160 -1.14 -1.50 -12.57
N THR A 161 -0.08 -2.19 -12.15
CA THR A 161 1.25 -2.04 -12.75
C THR A 161 1.33 -2.58 -14.17
N LYS A 162 0.55 -3.64 -14.46
CA LYS A 162 0.43 -4.27 -15.79
C LYS A 162 -0.98 -4.83 -15.96
N ASN A 163 -1.32 -5.18 -17.18
CA ASN A 163 -2.50 -5.99 -17.45
C ASN A 163 -2.45 -7.28 -16.64
N THR A 164 -3.59 -7.74 -16.20
CA THR A 164 -3.74 -8.96 -15.43
C THR A 164 -4.51 -9.99 -16.24
N LYS A 165 -4.14 -11.26 -16.07
CA LYS A 165 -4.87 -12.35 -16.70
C LYS A 165 -6.22 -12.56 -16.02
N CYS A 166 -7.29 -12.37 -16.77
CA CYS A 166 -8.64 -12.70 -16.34
C CYS A 166 -8.91 -14.15 -16.75
N LEU A 167 -9.08 -15.02 -15.78
CA LEU A 167 -9.43 -16.42 -16.00
C LEU A 167 -10.94 -16.59 -15.89
N ILE A 168 -11.54 -17.23 -16.88
CA ILE A 168 -12.97 -17.50 -16.92
C ILE A 168 -13.17 -19.01 -17.12
N ASP A 169 -13.81 -19.61 -16.14
CA ASP A 169 -14.18 -21.02 -16.18
C ASP A 169 -15.61 -21.14 -16.70
N ILE A 170 -15.78 -22.01 -17.70
CA ILE A 170 -17.02 -22.27 -18.43
C ILE A 170 -17.36 -23.73 -18.24
N GLU A 171 -18.52 -24.00 -17.68
CA GLU A 171 -18.98 -25.36 -17.46
C GLU A 171 -19.94 -25.80 -18.58
N THR A 172 -19.77 -27.03 -19.07
CA THR A 172 -20.61 -27.65 -20.07
C THR A 172 -20.97 -29.09 -19.68
N SER A 173 -22.09 -29.60 -20.17
CA SER A 173 -22.49 -30.99 -19.94
C SER A 173 -21.51 -31.96 -20.61
N TYR A 174 -21.29 -33.14 -20.02
CA TYR A 174 -20.53 -34.24 -20.62
C TYR A 174 -21.18 -34.78 -21.88
N GLU A 175 -22.49 -34.55 -22.09
CA GLU A 175 -23.24 -35.00 -23.25
C GLU A 175 -23.00 -34.17 -24.51
N ASN A 176 -22.41 -32.96 -24.33
CA ASN A 176 -22.09 -32.09 -25.45
C ASN A 176 -20.85 -32.59 -26.21
N ASP A 177 -20.89 -32.41 -27.51
CA ASP A 177 -19.72 -32.62 -28.36
C ASP A 177 -18.62 -31.59 -28.01
N ILE A 178 -17.46 -32.10 -27.62
CA ILE A 178 -16.32 -31.28 -27.15
C ILE A 178 -15.85 -30.32 -28.24
N ASP A 179 -15.84 -30.75 -29.51
CA ASP A 179 -15.37 -29.93 -30.62
C ASP A 179 -16.37 -28.82 -30.95
N LYS A 180 -17.67 -29.06 -30.81
CA LYS A 180 -18.70 -28.03 -30.95
C LYS A 180 -18.57 -26.99 -29.81
N VAL A 181 -18.36 -27.44 -28.57
CA VAL A 181 -18.15 -26.53 -27.43
C VAL A 181 -16.91 -25.65 -27.64
N LYS A 182 -15.78 -26.25 -28.06
CA LYS A 182 -14.55 -25.49 -28.36
C LYS A 182 -14.80 -24.44 -29.45
N ASN A 183 -15.48 -24.83 -30.56
CA ASN A 183 -15.77 -23.90 -31.63
C ASN A 183 -16.67 -22.74 -31.17
N ALA A 184 -17.71 -23.02 -30.38
CA ALA A 184 -18.59 -22.00 -29.83
C ALA A 184 -17.84 -21.02 -28.95
N ILE A 185 -16.96 -21.50 -28.06
CA ILE A 185 -16.13 -20.64 -27.19
C ILE A 185 -15.13 -19.84 -28.03
N THR A 186 -14.46 -20.45 -29.00
CA THR A 186 -13.49 -19.77 -29.87
C THR A 186 -14.13 -18.65 -30.69
N ASN A 187 -15.31 -18.87 -31.26
CA ASN A 187 -16.06 -17.82 -31.96
C ASN A 187 -16.34 -16.60 -31.09
N ILE A 188 -16.68 -16.83 -29.83
CA ILE A 188 -16.89 -15.73 -28.87
C ILE A 188 -15.55 -15.03 -28.52
N CYS A 189 -14.47 -15.79 -28.35
CA CYS A 189 -13.15 -15.23 -28.11
C CYS A 189 -12.73 -14.29 -29.26
N GLU A 190 -12.90 -14.72 -30.51
CA GLU A 190 -12.59 -13.90 -31.68
C GLU A 190 -13.47 -12.66 -31.75
N LYS A 191 -14.79 -12.84 -31.64
CA LYS A 191 -15.77 -11.75 -31.68
C LYS A 191 -15.44 -10.66 -30.64
N LEU A 192 -15.22 -11.04 -29.36
CA LEU A 192 -14.96 -10.09 -28.30
C LEU A 192 -13.56 -9.48 -28.37
N THR A 193 -12.59 -10.17 -28.95
CA THR A 193 -11.27 -9.60 -29.23
C THR A 193 -11.37 -8.44 -30.21
N ASP A 194 -12.20 -8.60 -31.28
CA ASP A 194 -12.39 -7.56 -32.29
C ASP A 194 -13.25 -6.37 -31.77
N GLU A 195 -14.23 -6.64 -30.91
CA GLU A 195 -15.18 -5.64 -30.43
C GLU A 195 -14.60 -4.78 -29.28
N LEU A 196 -13.66 -5.29 -28.49
CA LEU A 196 -13.22 -4.65 -27.24
C LEU A 196 -11.82 -4.04 -27.35
N ASN A 197 -11.74 -2.73 -27.52
CA ASN A 197 -10.50 -1.97 -27.72
C ASN A 197 -9.50 -1.97 -26.54
N TYR A 198 -9.87 -2.52 -25.38
CA TYR A 198 -9.02 -2.60 -24.20
C TYR A 198 -8.35 -3.98 -24.00
N ILE A 199 -8.57 -4.90 -24.93
CA ILE A 199 -7.90 -6.19 -24.98
C ILE A 199 -6.67 -6.00 -25.87
N GLU A 200 -5.48 -6.13 -25.30
CA GLU A 200 -4.23 -5.93 -26.04
C GLU A 200 -3.82 -7.18 -26.80
N ASP A 201 -4.06 -8.35 -26.18
CA ASP A 201 -3.79 -9.66 -26.76
C ASP A 201 -5.09 -10.39 -27.10
N LYS A 202 -4.97 -11.53 -27.80
CA LYS A 202 -6.12 -12.38 -28.10
C LYS A 202 -6.68 -13.02 -26.83
N ILE A 203 -8.00 -13.17 -26.79
CA ILE A 203 -8.67 -14.04 -25.82
C ILE A 203 -8.40 -15.48 -26.25
N GLU A 204 -7.81 -16.29 -25.38
CA GLU A 204 -7.41 -17.66 -25.69
C GLU A 204 -8.25 -18.68 -24.91
N LEU A 205 -8.73 -19.71 -25.63
CA LEU A 205 -9.26 -20.90 -25.01
C LEU A 205 -8.09 -21.85 -24.67
N LEU A 206 -7.83 -22.05 -23.37
CA LEU A 206 -6.77 -22.95 -22.91
C LEU A 206 -7.15 -24.42 -23.04
N GLY A 207 -8.45 -24.74 -23.10
CA GLY A 207 -8.97 -26.10 -23.21
C GLY A 207 -9.70 -26.55 -21.95
N VAL A 208 -9.76 -27.88 -21.77
CA VAL A 208 -10.38 -28.49 -20.58
C VAL A 208 -9.43 -28.34 -19.39
N GLU A 209 -9.90 -27.70 -18.35
CA GLU A 209 -9.15 -27.45 -17.10
C GLU A 209 -9.44 -28.52 -16.05
N GLU A 210 -10.71 -28.93 -15.94
CA GLU A 210 -11.13 -29.83 -14.86
C GLU A 210 -12.33 -30.69 -15.29
N LEU A 211 -12.34 -31.93 -14.80
CA LEU A 211 -13.48 -32.84 -14.89
C LEU A 211 -14.18 -32.80 -13.54
N LYS A 212 -15.37 -32.15 -13.49
CA LYS A 212 -16.18 -32.03 -12.27
C LYS A 212 -17.22 -33.16 -12.20
N ASP A 213 -17.86 -33.31 -11.06
CA ASP A 213 -18.84 -34.41 -10.81
C ASP A 213 -19.98 -34.48 -11.84
N SER A 214 -20.42 -33.33 -12.37
CA SER A 214 -21.55 -33.25 -13.32
C SER A 214 -21.27 -32.36 -14.51
N SER A 215 -20.06 -31.86 -14.68
CA SER A 215 -19.70 -30.94 -15.78
C SER A 215 -18.23 -31.04 -16.19
N LEU A 216 -17.99 -30.64 -17.43
CA LEU A 216 -16.69 -30.43 -18.01
C LEU A 216 -16.37 -28.94 -17.93
N CYS A 217 -15.23 -28.59 -17.31
CA CYS A 217 -14.82 -27.20 -17.14
C CYS A 217 -13.78 -26.82 -18.19
N PHE A 218 -14.10 -25.82 -19.02
CA PHE A 218 -13.16 -25.18 -19.95
C PHE A 218 -12.65 -23.89 -19.36
N ARG A 219 -11.38 -23.54 -19.60
CA ARG A 219 -10.79 -22.28 -19.17
C ARG A 219 -10.42 -21.38 -20.34
N VAL A 220 -10.84 -20.13 -20.24
CA VAL A 220 -10.49 -19.05 -21.15
C VAL A 220 -9.63 -18.03 -20.39
N VAL A 221 -8.63 -17.48 -21.05
CA VAL A 221 -7.77 -16.43 -20.53
C VAL A 221 -7.85 -15.18 -21.40
N ALA A 222 -7.94 -14.03 -20.78
CA ALA A 222 -7.84 -12.73 -21.46
C ALA A 222 -6.87 -11.83 -20.69
N ASP A 223 -5.99 -11.12 -21.41
CA ASP A 223 -5.06 -10.15 -20.85
C ASP A 223 -5.67 -8.75 -20.97
N LEU A 224 -6.01 -8.14 -19.83
CA LEU A 224 -6.73 -6.87 -19.81
C LEU A 224 -6.48 -6.07 -18.53
N PRO A 225 -6.70 -4.73 -18.58
CA PRO A 225 -6.60 -3.88 -17.39
C PRO A 225 -7.55 -4.34 -16.29
N GLN A 226 -7.04 -4.48 -15.08
CA GLN A 226 -7.76 -5.02 -13.94
C GLN A 226 -9.14 -4.36 -13.67
N PRO A 227 -9.33 -3.03 -13.79
CA PRO A 227 -10.65 -2.42 -13.60
C PRO A 227 -11.71 -2.93 -14.58
N LYS A 228 -11.30 -3.49 -15.73
CA LYS A 228 -12.19 -4.04 -16.76
C LYS A 228 -12.51 -5.52 -16.58
N SER A 229 -11.73 -6.25 -15.77
CA SER A 229 -11.85 -7.71 -15.65
C SER A 229 -13.22 -8.19 -15.20
N ILE A 230 -13.85 -7.49 -14.25
CA ILE A 230 -15.18 -7.87 -13.75
C ILE A 230 -16.27 -7.65 -14.82
N GLN A 231 -16.21 -6.52 -15.53
CA GLN A 231 -17.16 -6.22 -16.60
C GLN A 231 -16.99 -7.22 -17.76
N PHE A 232 -15.74 -7.48 -18.13
CA PHE A 232 -15.41 -8.45 -19.18
C PHE A 232 -15.94 -9.84 -18.82
N LYS A 233 -15.66 -10.34 -17.61
CA LYS A 233 -16.15 -11.66 -17.18
C LYS A 233 -17.67 -11.79 -17.29
N ARG A 234 -18.42 -10.78 -16.88
CA ARG A 234 -19.88 -10.76 -16.96
C ARG A 234 -20.36 -10.77 -18.42
N LEU A 235 -19.77 -9.93 -19.26
CA LEU A 235 -20.08 -9.87 -20.70
C LEU A 235 -19.78 -11.20 -21.36
N PHE A 236 -18.61 -11.77 -21.11
CA PHE A 236 -18.18 -13.04 -21.68
C PHE A 236 -19.16 -14.18 -21.32
N LEU A 237 -19.52 -14.30 -20.05
CA LEU A 237 -20.46 -15.31 -19.58
C LEU A 237 -21.87 -15.12 -20.19
N GLU A 238 -22.30 -13.88 -20.40
CA GLU A 238 -23.58 -13.59 -21.07
C GLU A 238 -23.55 -14.05 -22.54
N GLU A 239 -22.47 -13.77 -23.28
CA GLU A 239 -22.30 -14.21 -24.65
C GLU A 239 -22.21 -15.74 -24.75
N ILE A 240 -21.54 -16.42 -23.82
CA ILE A 240 -21.51 -17.89 -23.73
C ILE A 240 -22.93 -18.46 -23.60
N VAL A 241 -23.76 -17.92 -22.72
CA VAL A 241 -25.14 -18.42 -22.55
C VAL A 241 -25.95 -18.23 -23.84
N LYS A 242 -25.76 -17.12 -24.59
CA LYS A 242 -26.43 -16.85 -25.85
C LYS A 242 -25.99 -17.86 -26.92
N GLU A 243 -24.69 -18.07 -27.07
CA GLU A 243 -24.13 -18.95 -28.10
C GLU A 243 -24.45 -20.42 -27.81
N PHE A 244 -24.37 -20.87 -26.56
CA PHE A 244 -24.76 -22.22 -26.15
C PHE A 244 -26.22 -22.52 -26.49
N LYS A 245 -27.13 -21.56 -26.29
CA LYS A 245 -28.54 -21.70 -26.66
C LYS A 245 -28.70 -21.79 -28.18
N LYS A 246 -27.96 -21.00 -28.95
CA LYS A 246 -28.01 -20.99 -30.42
C LYS A 246 -27.51 -22.31 -31.02
N GLU A 247 -26.43 -22.85 -30.48
CA GLU A 247 -25.81 -24.11 -30.93
C GLU A 247 -26.45 -25.37 -30.30
N ASN A 248 -27.52 -25.21 -29.50
CA ASN A 248 -28.18 -26.28 -28.74
C ASN A 248 -27.22 -27.07 -27.85
N LEU A 249 -26.25 -26.35 -27.19
CA LEU A 249 -25.34 -26.90 -26.19
C LEU A 249 -25.98 -26.83 -24.81
N GLU A 250 -25.92 -27.93 -24.08
CA GLU A 250 -26.51 -28.05 -22.77
C GLU A 250 -25.62 -27.39 -21.70
N ILE A 251 -26.19 -26.48 -20.87
CA ILE A 251 -25.58 -25.97 -19.64
C ILE A 251 -25.84 -27.01 -18.57
N PRO A 252 -24.80 -27.46 -17.83
CA PRO A 252 -24.92 -28.57 -16.91
C PRO A 252 -25.81 -28.25 -15.70
N TYR A 253 -26.61 -29.20 -15.29
CA TYR A 253 -27.29 -29.22 -14.01
C TYR A 253 -26.67 -30.31 -13.11
N PRO A 254 -26.72 -30.18 -11.78
CA PRO A 254 -26.29 -31.27 -10.92
C PRO A 254 -27.04 -32.56 -11.26
N LYS A 255 -26.33 -33.61 -11.60
CA LYS A 255 -26.89 -34.94 -11.91
C LYS A 255 -26.68 -35.85 -10.70
N VAL A 256 -27.74 -36.59 -10.34
CA VAL A 256 -27.71 -37.58 -9.24
C VAL A 256 -28.26 -38.88 -9.76
N GLU A 257 -27.49 -39.95 -9.70
CA GLU A 257 -27.98 -41.30 -9.96
C GLU A 257 -28.59 -41.87 -8.70
N VAL A 258 -29.85 -42.29 -8.78
CA VAL A 258 -30.59 -42.94 -7.67
C VAL A 258 -30.73 -44.42 -7.93
N HIS A 259 -29.96 -45.23 -7.22
CA HIS A 259 -30.10 -46.68 -7.25
C HIS A 259 -31.15 -47.16 -6.26
N HIS A 260 -32.28 -47.71 -6.73
CA HIS A 260 -33.23 -48.34 -5.90
C HIS A 260 -32.81 -49.79 -5.56
N ALA A 261 -32.45 -50.05 -4.33
CA ALA A 261 -32.24 -51.39 -3.83
C ALA A 261 -33.62 -52.13 -3.83
N LYS A 262 -33.73 -53.21 -4.61
CA LYS A 262 -34.85 -54.15 -4.43
C LYS A 262 -34.64 -54.91 -3.12
N TRP A 263 -35.44 -54.64 -2.13
CA TRP A 263 -35.52 -55.47 -0.94
C TRP A 263 -36.07 -56.82 -1.36
N ILE A 264 -35.33 -57.91 -1.21
CA ILE A 264 -35.73 -59.31 -1.41
C ILE A 264 -36.39 -59.78 -0.14
#